data_ffd05a8626cab3818db335b7f434bfb9
#
_entry.id   ffd05a8626cab3818db335b7f434bfb9
#
_cell.length_a   1.000
_cell.length_b   1.000
_cell.length_c   1.000
_cell.angle_alpha   90.00
_cell.angle_beta   90.00
_cell.angle_gamma   90.00
#
_symmetry.space_group_name_H-M   'P 1'
#
loop_
_entity.id
_entity.type
_entity.pdbx_description
1 polymer ?
#
loop_
_entity_poly.entity_id
_entity_poly.type
_entity_poly.pdbx_seq_one_letter_code
_entity_poly.pdbx_strand_id
1 'polypeptide(L)'
;MTQERRMYELEYPAPQVSGEANNGPALIVAMHGYADAGHAIESAADHLKAALESRTVATFSNDELIDYRSRRPTVTLSHAEITDVADLQLDMRVVRDEKGQSFLLLSGPEPDLRWEAFSSAVADLADRFGVSKTICLYAAPMGAPHTRPLVVSAHGNDRELVGSMFTFDGMVSVPGSASVFIERELHKRGRPVAGYTAHVPHYVAASPYPHATFQLLQSVEDSTSLQFPLRSLEADMRRVSQQLAEQTHNSDEITHVVQALEEHYDREMQEYRDRHPQAMMPGEAQMPSGEEISEAFENYLTAIEDRDRNEQRSLPHSEETDQRLRDHFFIDPNAPERSLDDDQGDSAGDDYTDGNGDGDDPR
;
A
#
# COMPACT_ATOMS: atom_id res chain seq x y z
N MET A 1 -30.13 2.39 35.50
CA MET A 1 -29.83 2.39 34.06
C MET A 1 -28.33 2.43 33.98
N THR A 2 -27.67 1.31 33.85
CA THR A 2 -26.25 1.17 33.59
C THR A 2 -26.01 1.76 32.21
N GLN A 3 -25.30 2.87 32.14
CA GLN A 3 -24.77 3.40 30.90
C GLN A 3 -23.88 2.28 30.34
N GLU A 4 -24.33 1.59 29.29
CA GLU A 4 -23.45 0.68 28.54
C GLU A 4 -22.22 1.51 28.15
N ARG A 5 -21.09 1.18 28.75
CA ARG A 5 -19.81 1.78 28.40
C ARG A 5 -19.63 1.52 26.92
N ARG A 6 -19.71 2.56 26.11
CA ARG A 6 -19.42 2.44 24.68
C ARG A 6 -17.98 2.00 24.54
N MET A 7 -17.75 1.01 23.70
CA MET A 7 -16.43 0.46 23.43
C MET A 7 -15.49 1.47 22.72
N TYR A 8 -16.04 2.61 22.30
CA TYR A 8 -15.31 3.68 21.64
C TYR A 8 -15.79 5.04 22.11
N GLU A 9 -14.93 6.02 22.00
CA GLU A 9 -15.22 7.43 22.17
C GLU A 9 -15.26 8.13 20.80
N LEU A 10 -16.25 8.99 20.61
CA LEU A 10 -16.39 9.79 19.39
C LEU A 10 -15.74 11.14 19.60
N GLU A 11 -14.97 11.58 18.61
CA GLU A 11 -14.42 12.92 18.58
C GLU A 11 -15.53 13.98 18.44
N TYR A 12 -15.38 15.10 19.15
CA TYR A 12 -16.30 16.21 19.09
C TYR A 12 -15.55 17.55 18.89
N PRO A 13 -15.99 18.39 17.94
CA PRO A 13 -17.06 18.19 16.97
C PRO A 13 -16.73 17.09 15.96
N ALA A 14 -17.72 16.22 15.67
CA ALA A 14 -17.53 15.13 14.73
C ALA A 14 -17.09 15.68 13.35
N PRO A 15 -15.99 15.18 12.76
CA PRO A 15 -15.60 15.53 11.42
C PRO A 15 -16.72 15.24 10.42
N GLN A 16 -16.91 16.11 9.43
CA GLN A 16 -17.84 15.81 8.34
C GLN A 16 -17.22 14.78 7.42
N VAL A 17 -17.92 13.69 7.20
CA VAL A 17 -17.56 12.66 6.26
C VAL A 17 -18.47 12.82 5.05
N SER A 18 -17.96 13.40 3.97
CA SER A 18 -18.66 13.54 2.69
C SER A 18 -18.13 12.47 1.75
N GLY A 19 -18.95 11.47 1.43
CA GLY A 19 -18.63 10.48 0.39
C GLY A 19 -18.84 11.02 -1.02
N GLU A 20 -18.70 10.14 -2.02
CA GLU A 20 -19.10 10.40 -3.40
C GLU A 20 -20.52 10.96 -3.43
N ALA A 21 -20.76 11.92 -4.32
CA ALA A 21 -22.05 12.56 -4.50
C ALA A 21 -23.14 11.49 -4.75
N ASN A 22 -23.81 11.05 -3.73
CA ASN A 22 -24.94 10.12 -3.60
C ASN A 22 -24.68 8.74 -2.97
N ASN A 23 -23.42 8.30 -2.67
CA ASN A 23 -23.19 6.90 -2.30
C ASN A 23 -22.53 6.68 -0.92
N GLY A 24 -22.20 7.72 -0.15
CA GLY A 24 -21.50 7.59 1.14
C GLY A 24 -20.01 7.20 0.99
N PRO A 25 -19.20 7.32 2.07
CA PRO A 25 -17.80 6.99 2.05
C PRO A 25 -17.56 5.48 2.00
N ALA A 26 -16.41 5.04 1.44
CA ALA A 26 -15.90 3.71 1.67
C ALA A 26 -15.28 3.61 3.08
N LEU A 27 -15.32 2.41 3.68
CA LEU A 27 -14.57 2.06 4.88
C LEU A 27 -13.45 1.07 4.50
N ILE A 28 -12.21 1.43 4.79
CA ILE A 28 -11.06 0.54 4.68
C ILE A 28 -10.71 0.07 6.09
N VAL A 29 -10.66 -1.25 6.28
CA VAL A 29 -10.27 -1.88 7.54
C VAL A 29 -8.85 -2.43 7.36
N ALA A 30 -7.89 -1.81 8.04
CA ALA A 30 -6.47 -2.12 7.96
C ALA A 30 -5.90 -2.32 9.38
N MET A 31 -6.29 -3.42 10.03
CA MET A 31 -5.81 -3.80 11.34
C MET A 31 -4.66 -4.80 11.22
N HIS A 32 -3.50 -4.45 11.77
CA HIS A 32 -2.33 -5.33 11.77
C HIS A 32 -2.40 -6.38 12.88
N GLY A 33 -1.91 -7.58 12.62
CA GLY A 33 -1.94 -8.68 13.57
C GLY A 33 -1.63 -10.02 12.91
N TYR A 34 -2.52 -10.99 13.10
CA TYR A 34 -2.32 -12.35 12.60
C TYR A 34 -2.21 -12.42 11.06
N ALA A 35 -3.05 -11.71 10.35
CA ALA A 35 -3.14 -11.74 8.88
C ALA A 35 -2.39 -10.57 8.23
N ASP A 36 -1.16 -10.28 8.68
CA ASP A 36 -0.32 -9.18 8.22
C ASP A 36 1.06 -9.64 7.78
N ALA A 37 1.12 -10.62 6.88
CA ALA A 37 2.37 -11.07 6.28
C ALA A 37 3.05 -9.92 5.52
N GLY A 38 4.35 -9.79 5.68
CA GLY A 38 5.13 -8.72 5.04
C GLY A 38 4.86 -7.33 5.64
N HIS A 39 4.22 -7.24 6.81
CA HIS A 39 3.77 -5.97 7.42
C HIS A 39 2.98 -5.10 6.43
N ALA A 40 2.24 -5.75 5.53
CA ALA A 40 1.62 -5.09 4.40
C ALA A 40 0.46 -4.19 4.82
N ILE A 41 -0.32 -4.62 5.83
CA ILE A 41 -1.50 -3.91 6.31
C ILE A 41 -1.11 -2.75 7.22
N GLU A 42 -0.18 -2.97 8.15
CA GLU A 42 0.40 -1.91 8.99
C GLU A 42 1.00 -0.82 8.10
N SER A 43 1.84 -1.22 7.12
CA SER A 43 2.46 -0.30 6.18
C SER A 43 1.44 0.45 5.32
N ALA A 44 0.34 -0.19 4.91
CA ALA A 44 -0.73 0.46 4.15
C ALA A 44 -1.43 1.55 4.99
N ALA A 45 -1.80 1.23 6.23
CA ALA A 45 -2.42 2.19 7.14
C ALA A 45 -1.50 3.37 7.45
N ASP A 46 -0.23 3.09 7.72
CA ASP A 46 0.76 4.12 8.04
C ASP A 46 1.07 5.01 6.83
N HIS A 47 1.18 4.41 5.64
CA HIS A 47 1.34 5.14 4.39
C HIS A 47 0.19 6.13 4.15
N LEU A 48 -1.06 5.67 4.26
CA LEU A 48 -2.24 6.52 4.07
C LEU A 48 -2.31 7.64 5.13
N LYS A 49 -2.01 7.35 6.40
CA LYS A 49 -1.99 8.35 7.48
C LYS A 49 -0.87 9.37 7.33
N ALA A 50 0.29 8.96 6.81
CA ALA A 50 1.45 9.84 6.65
C ALA A 50 1.33 10.75 5.42
N ALA A 51 0.74 10.25 4.33
CA ALA A 51 0.71 10.94 3.05
C ALA A 51 -0.56 11.77 2.82
N LEU A 52 -1.66 11.48 3.53
CA LEU A 52 -2.97 12.10 3.33
C LEU A 52 -3.46 12.85 4.55
N GLU A 53 -4.31 13.88 4.34
CA GLU A 53 -4.97 14.57 5.45
C GLU A 53 -5.93 13.60 6.16
N SER A 54 -5.74 13.40 7.46
CA SER A 54 -6.58 12.53 8.26
C SER A 54 -6.98 13.14 9.59
N ARG A 55 -8.19 12.79 10.08
CA ARG A 55 -8.70 13.20 11.40
C ARG A 55 -9.40 12.03 12.05
N THR A 56 -9.12 11.79 13.33
CA THR A 56 -9.81 10.79 14.14
C THR A 56 -11.30 11.11 14.25
N VAL A 57 -12.14 10.10 14.12
CA VAL A 57 -13.60 10.19 14.32
C VAL A 57 -14.07 9.33 15.48
N ALA A 58 -13.37 8.23 15.75
CA ALA A 58 -13.64 7.36 16.90
C ALA A 58 -12.35 6.69 17.38
N THR A 59 -12.13 6.65 18.69
CA THR A 59 -11.02 5.94 19.33
C THR A 59 -11.58 4.80 20.16
N PHE A 60 -11.06 3.59 19.97
CA PHE A 60 -11.48 2.41 20.70
C PHE A 60 -10.73 2.25 22.02
N SER A 61 -11.38 1.64 23.01
CA SER A 61 -10.79 1.42 24.34
C SER A 61 -9.82 0.26 24.33
N ASN A 62 -8.52 0.54 24.35
CA ASN A 62 -7.47 -0.49 24.39
C ASN A 62 -7.59 -1.38 25.63
N ASP A 63 -7.96 -0.83 26.80
CA ASP A 63 -8.13 -1.59 28.05
C ASP A 63 -9.19 -2.67 27.96
N GLU A 64 -10.16 -2.54 27.04
CA GLU A 64 -11.20 -3.52 26.83
C GLU A 64 -10.89 -4.52 25.70
N LEU A 65 -9.98 -4.16 24.81
CA LEU A 65 -9.76 -4.88 23.56
C LEU A 65 -8.41 -5.56 23.46
N ILE A 66 -7.39 -5.03 24.14
CA ILE A 66 -5.99 -5.49 24.01
C ILE A 66 -5.57 -6.25 25.26
N ASP A 67 -5.01 -7.43 25.10
CA ASP A 67 -4.32 -8.15 26.16
C ASP A 67 -2.87 -7.62 26.24
N TYR A 68 -2.61 -6.70 27.16
CA TYR A 68 -1.28 -6.14 27.40
C TYR A 68 -0.21 -7.19 27.78
N ARG A 69 -0.60 -8.40 28.14
CA ARG A 69 0.35 -9.50 28.38
C ARG A 69 0.83 -10.11 27.10
N SER A 70 -0.02 -10.09 26.08
CA SER A 70 0.27 -10.54 24.72
C SER A 70 1.02 -9.47 23.92
N ARG A 71 0.61 -8.20 24.07
CA ARG A 71 1.14 -7.03 23.37
C ARG A 71 1.58 -5.98 24.38
N ARG A 72 2.81 -6.11 24.85
CA ARG A 72 3.36 -5.16 25.82
C ARG A 72 3.75 -3.86 25.12
N PRO A 73 3.15 -2.69 25.48
CA PRO A 73 3.62 -1.42 24.97
C PRO A 73 5.07 -1.18 25.39
N THR A 74 5.85 -0.60 24.49
CA THR A 74 7.22 -0.19 24.81
C THR A 74 7.18 0.99 25.79
N VAL A 75 7.99 0.92 26.84
CA VAL A 75 8.14 1.98 27.84
C VAL A 75 9.55 2.54 27.73
N THR A 76 9.66 3.85 27.57
CA THR A 76 10.95 4.56 27.54
C THR A 76 11.28 5.08 28.93
N LEU A 77 12.48 4.73 29.41
CA LEU A 77 13.03 5.21 30.67
C LEU A 77 14.22 6.15 30.39
N SER A 78 14.17 7.35 30.95
CA SER A 78 15.26 8.31 30.90
C SER A 78 15.60 8.77 32.32
N HIS A 79 16.88 8.63 32.74
CA HIS A 79 17.34 8.99 34.07
C HIS A 79 16.49 8.39 35.22
N ALA A 80 16.10 7.11 35.09
CA ALA A 80 15.25 6.36 35.99
C ALA A 80 13.78 6.81 36.11
N GLU A 81 13.32 7.71 35.24
CA GLU A 81 11.95 8.13 35.15
C GLU A 81 11.30 7.58 33.87
N ILE A 82 10.02 7.23 33.93
CA ILE A 82 9.23 6.85 32.76
C ILE A 82 8.91 8.14 32.00
N THR A 83 9.42 8.26 30.77
CA THR A 83 9.24 9.45 29.93
C THR A 83 8.23 9.24 28.85
N ASP A 84 8.00 7.99 28.42
CA ASP A 84 7.06 7.69 27.36
C ASP A 84 6.55 6.24 27.48
N VAL A 85 5.31 6.02 27.00
CA VAL A 85 4.69 4.71 26.83
C VAL A 85 4.10 4.67 25.44
N ALA A 86 4.53 3.72 24.60
CA ALA A 86 4.01 3.57 23.25
C ALA A 86 2.49 3.36 23.27
N ASP A 87 1.77 4.16 22.48
CA ASP A 87 0.32 4.06 22.34
C ASP A 87 -0.03 2.95 21.33
N LEU A 88 -0.89 2.03 21.75
CA LEU A 88 -1.46 0.98 20.90
C LEU A 88 -2.76 1.50 20.25
N GLN A 89 -2.65 2.59 19.50
CA GLN A 89 -3.81 3.30 19.01
C GLN A 89 -4.63 2.47 18.02
N LEU A 90 -5.88 2.15 18.38
CA LEU A 90 -6.89 1.56 17.52
C LEU A 90 -7.98 2.60 17.32
N ASP A 91 -8.06 3.17 16.12
CA ASP A 91 -8.98 4.26 15.82
C ASP A 91 -9.60 4.16 14.43
N MET A 92 -10.71 4.89 14.25
CA MET A 92 -11.32 5.15 12.96
C MET A 92 -11.08 6.61 12.61
N ARG A 93 -10.57 6.85 11.40
CA ARG A 93 -10.27 8.18 10.88
C ARG A 93 -11.06 8.48 9.62
N VAL A 94 -11.44 9.72 9.42
CA VAL A 94 -11.76 10.23 8.09
C VAL A 94 -10.45 10.65 7.43
N VAL A 95 -10.23 10.17 6.21
CA VAL A 95 -9.05 10.45 5.41
C VAL A 95 -9.51 11.04 4.08
N ARG A 96 -8.74 11.97 3.51
CA ARG A 96 -8.99 12.53 2.19
C ARG A 96 -7.95 12.00 1.21
N ASP A 97 -8.43 11.40 0.13
CA ASP A 97 -7.58 10.92 -0.96
C ASP A 97 -6.95 12.07 -1.78
N GLU A 98 -6.15 11.77 -2.79
CA GLU A 98 -5.48 12.78 -3.64
C GLU A 98 -6.46 13.67 -4.42
N LYS A 99 -7.70 13.21 -4.66
CA LYS A 99 -8.77 14.00 -5.28
C LYS A 99 -9.63 14.77 -4.27
N GLY A 100 -9.33 14.66 -2.98
CA GLY A 100 -10.11 15.27 -1.89
C GLY A 100 -11.37 14.52 -1.52
N GLN A 101 -11.58 13.30 -2.06
CA GLN A 101 -12.68 12.42 -1.69
C GLN A 101 -12.43 11.83 -0.30
N SER A 102 -13.47 11.84 0.55
CA SER A 102 -13.35 11.31 1.92
C SER A 102 -13.68 9.82 1.96
N PHE A 103 -12.88 9.08 2.71
CA PHE A 103 -13.13 7.70 3.10
C PHE A 103 -12.84 7.50 4.59
N LEU A 104 -13.29 6.41 5.16
CA LEU A 104 -12.99 6.01 6.53
C LEU A 104 -11.88 4.97 6.56
N LEU A 105 -10.93 5.12 7.47
CA LEU A 105 -9.86 4.17 7.74
C LEU A 105 -9.97 3.71 9.19
N LEU A 106 -10.23 2.42 9.40
CA LEU A 106 -10.10 1.75 10.70
C LEU A 106 -8.72 1.09 10.75
N SER A 107 -7.85 1.55 11.62
CA SER A 107 -6.46 1.07 11.70
C SER A 107 -5.96 0.96 13.13
N GLY A 108 -4.94 0.14 13.31
CA GLY A 108 -4.30 -0.14 14.58
C GLY A 108 -4.10 -1.65 14.80
N PRO A 109 -3.73 -2.08 16.02
CA PRO A 109 -3.59 -3.48 16.33
C PRO A 109 -4.94 -4.20 16.29
N GLU A 110 -4.95 -5.42 15.76
CA GLU A 110 -6.11 -6.30 15.85
C GLU A 110 -6.48 -6.52 17.32
N PRO A 111 -7.76 -6.35 17.73
CA PRO A 111 -8.21 -6.66 19.08
C PRO A 111 -7.92 -8.12 19.48
N ASP A 112 -7.43 -8.33 20.71
CA ASP A 112 -7.28 -9.68 21.28
C ASP A 112 -8.58 -10.22 21.87
N LEU A 113 -9.49 -9.33 22.25
CA LEU A 113 -10.69 -9.64 23.03
C LEU A 113 -11.96 -9.02 22.40
N ARG A 114 -13.12 -9.60 22.76
CA ARG A 114 -14.46 -9.04 22.53
C ARG A 114 -14.81 -8.80 21.06
N TRP A 115 -14.39 -9.65 20.16
CA TRP A 115 -14.58 -9.50 18.70
C TRP A 115 -16.04 -9.31 18.27
N GLU A 116 -16.99 -10.01 18.92
CA GLU A 116 -18.44 -9.85 18.62
C GLU A 116 -18.93 -8.43 18.95
N ALA A 117 -18.54 -7.89 20.10
CA ALA A 117 -18.94 -6.55 20.50
C ALA A 117 -18.19 -5.47 19.68
N PHE A 118 -16.91 -5.71 19.36
CA PHE A 118 -16.10 -4.83 18.53
C PHE A 118 -16.67 -4.74 17.10
N SER A 119 -16.94 -5.89 16.46
CA SER A 119 -17.53 -5.92 15.11
C SER A 119 -18.90 -5.24 15.04
N SER A 120 -19.74 -5.43 16.07
CA SER A 120 -21.01 -4.71 16.19
C SER A 120 -20.80 -3.19 16.30
N ALA A 121 -19.83 -2.74 17.11
CA ALA A 121 -19.53 -1.32 17.26
C ALA A 121 -19.00 -0.69 15.97
N VAL A 122 -18.15 -1.40 15.21
CA VAL A 122 -17.69 -0.96 13.89
C VAL A 122 -18.84 -0.86 12.90
N ALA A 123 -19.74 -1.84 12.88
CA ALA A 123 -20.91 -1.82 12.02
C ALA A 123 -21.88 -0.68 12.38
N ASP A 124 -22.04 -0.35 13.68
CA ASP A 124 -22.82 0.81 14.14
C ASP A 124 -22.20 2.13 13.66
N LEU A 125 -20.86 2.24 13.66
CA LEU A 125 -20.15 3.39 13.11
C LEU A 125 -20.31 3.47 11.59
N ALA A 126 -20.22 2.35 10.88
CA ALA A 126 -20.47 2.28 9.44
C ALA A 126 -21.90 2.75 9.09
N ASP A 127 -22.91 2.30 9.84
CA ASP A 127 -24.29 2.78 9.69
C ASP A 127 -24.41 4.28 9.98
N ARG A 128 -23.77 4.75 11.05
CA ARG A 128 -23.80 6.16 11.47
C ARG A 128 -23.22 7.10 10.44
N PHE A 129 -22.10 6.71 9.81
CA PHE A 129 -21.42 7.52 8.80
C PHE A 129 -21.92 7.26 7.37
N GLY A 130 -22.90 6.39 7.19
CA GLY A 130 -23.49 6.09 5.90
C GLY A 130 -22.52 5.40 4.95
N VAL A 131 -21.67 4.51 5.47
CA VAL A 131 -20.69 3.76 4.67
C VAL A 131 -21.37 3.02 3.53
N SER A 132 -20.91 3.23 2.30
CA SER A 132 -21.47 2.61 1.10
C SER A 132 -20.92 1.21 0.87
N LYS A 133 -19.64 1.00 1.09
CA LYS A 133 -18.92 -0.27 0.92
C LYS A 133 -17.78 -0.38 1.94
N THR A 134 -17.44 -1.59 2.33
CA THR A 134 -16.33 -1.87 3.26
C THR A 134 -15.35 -2.83 2.61
N ILE A 135 -14.05 -2.54 2.74
CA ILE A 135 -12.97 -3.41 2.27
C ILE A 135 -12.06 -3.71 3.46
N CYS A 136 -11.93 -4.99 3.79
CA CYS A 136 -11.01 -5.48 4.82
C CYS A 136 -9.71 -5.97 4.16
N LEU A 137 -8.57 -5.50 4.65
CA LEU A 137 -7.26 -5.86 4.11
C LEU A 137 -6.64 -7.01 4.90
N TYR A 138 -6.05 -7.95 4.16
CA TYR A 138 -5.33 -9.11 4.69
C TYR A 138 -4.06 -9.34 3.90
N ALA A 139 -3.08 -9.94 4.55
CA ALA A 139 -1.88 -10.46 3.89
C ALA A 139 -1.53 -11.81 4.50
N ALA A 140 -1.35 -12.81 3.64
CA ALA A 140 -1.09 -14.18 4.07
C ALA A 140 0.19 -14.73 3.42
N PRO A 141 1.01 -15.50 4.17
CA PRO A 141 2.16 -16.18 3.58
C PRO A 141 1.68 -17.29 2.64
N MET A 142 2.14 -17.24 1.39
CA MET A 142 1.76 -18.19 0.33
C MET A 142 2.98 -18.79 -0.36
N GLY A 143 2.78 -19.87 -1.09
CA GLY A 143 3.78 -20.49 -1.95
C GLY A 143 4.01 -19.73 -3.27
N ALA A 144 4.04 -18.40 -3.21
CA ALA A 144 4.24 -17.53 -4.37
C ALA A 144 5.71 -17.09 -4.47
N PRO A 145 6.29 -16.92 -5.67
CA PRO A 145 7.62 -16.38 -5.83
C PRO A 145 7.58 -14.85 -5.91
N HIS A 146 8.64 -14.18 -5.46
CA HIS A 146 8.77 -12.72 -5.57
C HIS A 146 9.04 -12.23 -6.99
N THR A 147 9.35 -13.15 -7.91
CA THR A 147 9.68 -12.89 -9.33
C THR A 147 8.47 -12.89 -10.25
N ARG A 148 7.28 -13.16 -9.73
CA ARG A 148 6.01 -13.12 -10.46
C ARG A 148 5.11 -12.03 -9.91
N PRO A 149 4.11 -11.57 -10.68
CA PRO A 149 3.13 -10.60 -10.19
C PRO A 149 2.46 -11.06 -8.90
N LEU A 150 2.34 -10.17 -7.92
CA LEU A 150 1.70 -10.48 -6.66
C LEU A 150 0.19 -10.66 -6.87
N VAL A 151 -0.35 -11.78 -6.40
CA VAL A 151 -1.78 -12.06 -6.42
C VAL A 151 -2.45 -11.36 -5.23
N VAL A 152 -3.57 -10.69 -5.47
CA VAL A 152 -4.53 -10.31 -4.44
C VAL A 152 -5.81 -11.08 -4.71
N SER A 153 -6.20 -11.95 -3.77
CA SER A 153 -7.47 -12.64 -3.84
C SER A 153 -8.56 -11.87 -3.10
N ALA A 154 -9.79 -11.98 -3.61
CA ALA A 154 -10.96 -11.34 -3.01
C ALA A 154 -12.01 -12.36 -2.58
N HIS A 155 -12.75 -12.01 -1.53
CA HIS A 155 -13.97 -12.67 -1.12
C HIS A 155 -14.96 -11.62 -0.60
N GLY A 156 -16.24 -11.93 -0.54
CA GLY A 156 -17.23 -10.97 -0.05
C GLY A 156 -18.65 -11.24 -0.53
N ASN A 157 -19.57 -10.34 -0.19
CA ASN A 157 -20.97 -10.42 -0.57
C ASN A 157 -21.36 -9.47 -1.71
N ASP A 158 -20.43 -8.65 -2.18
CA ASP A 158 -20.66 -7.68 -3.24
C ASP A 158 -19.91 -8.06 -4.51
N ARG A 159 -20.64 -8.17 -5.63
CA ARG A 159 -20.07 -8.60 -6.90
C ARG A 159 -19.18 -7.53 -7.56
N GLU A 160 -19.44 -6.26 -7.31
CA GLU A 160 -18.63 -5.17 -7.86
C GLU A 160 -17.25 -5.15 -7.18
N LEU A 161 -17.19 -5.45 -5.88
CA LEU A 161 -15.95 -5.50 -5.12
C LEU A 161 -15.12 -6.77 -5.38
N VAL A 162 -15.73 -7.86 -5.81
CA VAL A 162 -15.06 -9.17 -5.95
C VAL A 162 -14.86 -9.57 -7.42
N GLY A 163 -15.71 -9.08 -8.33
CA GLY A 163 -15.93 -9.69 -9.64
C GLY A 163 -14.77 -9.69 -10.63
N SER A 164 -13.79 -8.79 -10.51
CA SER A 164 -12.61 -8.72 -11.38
C SER A 164 -11.35 -9.33 -10.76
N MET A 165 -11.41 -9.74 -9.50
CA MET A 165 -10.24 -10.20 -8.76
C MET A 165 -10.12 -11.72 -8.73
N PHE A 166 -8.92 -12.19 -8.39
CA PHE A 166 -8.71 -13.61 -8.15
C PHE A 166 -9.57 -14.09 -6.98
N THR A 167 -10.27 -15.20 -7.16
CA THR A 167 -11.11 -15.81 -6.11
C THR A 167 -10.75 -17.29 -5.96
N PHE A 168 -10.80 -17.79 -4.74
CA PHE A 168 -10.62 -19.23 -4.51
C PHE A 168 -11.87 -20.00 -4.95
N ASP A 169 -11.66 -21.04 -5.73
CA ASP A 169 -12.73 -21.99 -6.06
C ASP A 169 -12.97 -22.93 -4.88
N GLY A 170 -14.24 -23.10 -4.51
CA GLY A 170 -14.64 -24.06 -3.50
C GLY A 170 -14.62 -23.52 -2.06
N MET A 171 -14.49 -24.44 -1.09
CA MET A 171 -14.57 -24.14 0.33
C MET A 171 -13.15 -24.05 0.93
N VAL A 172 -12.83 -22.91 1.51
CA VAL A 172 -11.57 -22.69 2.22
C VAL A 172 -11.87 -22.41 3.70
N SER A 173 -11.11 -23.03 4.59
CA SER A 173 -11.18 -22.78 6.03
C SER A 173 -9.91 -22.06 6.47
N VAL A 174 -10.08 -20.88 7.04
CA VAL A 174 -8.99 -20.03 7.54
C VAL A 174 -9.19 -19.72 9.03
N PRO A 175 -8.12 -19.44 9.78
CA PRO A 175 -8.24 -18.92 11.13
C PRO A 175 -9.06 -17.63 11.15
N GLY A 176 -9.91 -17.47 12.16
CA GLY A 176 -10.70 -16.25 12.33
C GLY A 176 -9.83 -15.06 12.75
N SER A 177 -10.29 -13.86 12.39
CA SER A 177 -9.72 -12.58 12.80
C SER A 177 -10.83 -11.58 13.13
N ALA A 178 -10.49 -10.50 13.84
CA ALA A 178 -11.45 -9.44 14.14
C ALA A 178 -12.03 -8.82 12.86
N SER A 179 -11.22 -8.69 11.78
CA SER A 179 -11.67 -8.20 10.47
C SER A 179 -12.72 -9.13 9.85
N VAL A 180 -12.53 -10.45 9.90
CA VAL A 180 -13.53 -11.43 9.42
C VAL A 180 -14.84 -11.35 10.23
N PHE A 181 -14.76 -11.04 11.53
CA PHE A 181 -15.96 -10.81 12.35
C PHE A 181 -16.68 -9.53 11.96
N ILE A 182 -15.96 -8.47 11.57
CA ILE A 182 -16.55 -7.25 10.99
C ILE A 182 -17.27 -7.58 9.69
N GLU A 183 -16.63 -8.31 8.77
CA GLU A 183 -17.27 -8.73 7.51
C GLU A 183 -18.55 -9.53 7.75
N ARG A 184 -18.50 -10.52 8.64
CA ARG A 184 -19.67 -11.31 9.01
C ARG A 184 -20.81 -10.45 9.57
N GLU A 185 -20.49 -9.47 10.41
CA GLU A 185 -21.51 -8.58 11.00
C GLU A 185 -22.11 -7.63 9.95
N LEU A 186 -21.30 -7.04 9.08
CA LEU A 186 -21.74 -6.20 7.97
C LEU A 186 -22.59 -7.00 6.97
N HIS A 187 -22.17 -8.23 6.65
CA HIS A 187 -22.95 -9.14 5.80
C HIS A 187 -24.34 -9.44 6.39
N LYS A 188 -24.43 -9.72 7.70
CA LYS A 188 -25.73 -9.93 8.39
C LYS A 188 -26.63 -8.70 8.30
N ARG A 189 -26.06 -7.50 8.29
CA ARG A 189 -26.78 -6.23 8.12
C ARG A 189 -27.11 -5.90 6.66
N GLY A 190 -26.74 -6.75 5.72
CA GLY A 190 -26.93 -6.53 4.28
C GLY A 190 -26.08 -5.41 3.72
N ARG A 191 -24.93 -5.10 4.35
CA ARG A 191 -24.01 -4.08 3.89
C ARG A 191 -22.99 -4.68 2.91
N PRO A 192 -22.62 -3.97 1.82
CA PRO A 192 -21.56 -4.38 0.91
C PRO A 192 -20.22 -4.50 1.64
N VAL A 193 -19.59 -5.67 1.58
CA VAL A 193 -18.30 -5.92 2.20
C VAL A 193 -17.49 -6.93 1.39
N ALA A 194 -16.19 -6.68 1.28
CA ALA A 194 -15.20 -7.60 0.71
C ALA A 194 -13.92 -7.64 1.55
N GLY A 195 -13.22 -8.76 1.50
CA GLY A 195 -11.89 -8.93 2.03
C GLY A 195 -10.89 -9.13 0.89
N TYR A 196 -9.77 -8.40 0.92
CA TYR A 196 -8.67 -8.49 -0.05
C TYR A 196 -7.44 -9.05 0.63
N THR A 197 -6.92 -10.16 0.10
CA THR A 197 -5.78 -10.87 0.68
C THR A 197 -4.59 -10.84 -0.27
N ALA A 198 -3.52 -10.16 0.11
CA ALA A 198 -2.24 -10.22 -0.61
C ALA A 198 -1.54 -11.55 -0.35
N HIS A 199 -1.10 -12.22 -1.42
CA HIS A 199 -0.35 -13.46 -1.37
C HIS A 199 1.14 -13.18 -1.23
N VAL A 200 1.62 -13.03 -0.01
CA VAL A 200 3.02 -12.69 0.28
C VAL A 200 3.88 -13.95 0.18
N PRO A 201 5.02 -13.92 -0.54
CA PRO A 201 5.94 -15.06 -0.53
C PRO A 201 6.31 -15.43 0.90
N HIS A 202 6.13 -16.69 1.28
CA HIS A 202 6.27 -17.17 2.66
C HIS A 202 7.65 -16.87 3.27
N TYR A 203 8.70 -16.82 2.46
CA TYR A 203 10.09 -16.57 2.90
C TYR A 203 10.38 -15.09 3.19
N VAL A 204 9.51 -14.15 2.81
CA VAL A 204 9.61 -12.72 3.16
C VAL A 204 8.50 -12.25 4.11
N ALA A 205 7.62 -13.17 4.54
CA ALA A 205 6.44 -12.82 5.33
C ALA A 205 6.74 -12.15 6.69
N ALA A 206 7.93 -12.38 7.25
CA ALA A 206 8.35 -11.77 8.51
C ALA A 206 9.09 -10.42 8.36
N SER A 207 9.25 -9.92 7.15
CA SER A 207 9.95 -8.67 6.85
C SER A 207 9.05 -7.73 6.04
N PRO A 208 9.22 -6.40 6.13
CA PRO A 208 8.44 -5.46 5.34
C PRO A 208 8.53 -5.76 3.83
N TYR A 209 7.38 -5.96 3.21
CA TYR A 209 7.27 -6.29 1.78
C TYR A 209 6.38 -5.27 1.05
N PRO A 210 6.94 -4.14 0.60
CA PRO A 210 6.18 -3.01 0.06
C PRO A 210 5.37 -3.35 -1.21
N HIS A 211 5.72 -4.42 -1.92
CA HIS A 211 4.93 -4.91 -3.05
C HIS A 211 3.52 -5.33 -2.63
N ALA A 212 3.38 -5.96 -1.44
CA ALA A 212 2.07 -6.35 -0.93
C ALA A 212 1.25 -5.13 -0.50
N THR A 213 1.89 -4.15 0.15
CA THR A 213 1.27 -2.86 0.48
C THR A 213 0.75 -2.14 -0.76
N PHE A 214 1.62 -2.01 -1.77
CA PHE A 214 1.26 -1.37 -3.05
C PHE A 214 0.08 -2.08 -3.71
N GLN A 215 0.15 -3.40 -3.86
CA GLN A 215 -0.86 -4.16 -4.58
C GLN A 215 -2.21 -4.18 -3.85
N LEU A 216 -2.23 -4.20 -2.50
CA LEU A 216 -3.46 -4.05 -1.72
C LEU A 216 -4.12 -2.69 -1.96
N LEU A 217 -3.34 -1.61 -1.86
CA LEU A 217 -3.87 -0.26 -2.07
C LEU A 217 -4.32 -0.05 -3.53
N GLN A 218 -3.56 -0.56 -4.51
CA GLN A 218 -3.97 -0.57 -5.91
C GLN A 218 -5.29 -1.31 -6.11
N SER A 219 -5.47 -2.48 -5.49
CA SER A 219 -6.73 -3.24 -5.57
C SER A 219 -7.92 -2.49 -4.96
N VAL A 220 -7.67 -1.65 -3.95
CA VAL A 220 -8.69 -0.75 -3.40
C VAL A 220 -9.03 0.36 -4.39
N GLU A 221 -8.03 0.97 -5.05
CA GLU A 221 -8.28 1.96 -6.11
C GLU A 221 -9.10 1.37 -7.26
N ASP A 222 -8.74 0.18 -7.74
CA ASP A 222 -9.40 -0.50 -8.85
C ASP A 222 -10.87 -0.85 -8.56
N SER A 223 -11.24 -1.05 -7.30
CA SER A 223 -12.60 -1.40 -6.85
C SER A 223 -13.40 -0.22 -6.30
N THR A 224 -12.76 0.93 -6.17
CA THR A 224 -13.36 2.17 -5.67
C THR A 224 -12.96 3.33 -6.60
N SER A 225 -13.49 4.50 -6.36
CA SER A 225 -13.03 5.72 -7.05
C SER A 225 -11.90 6.46 -6.31
N LEU A 226 -11.36 5.87 -5.23
CA LEU A 226 -10.31 6.46 -4.43
C LEU A 226 -8.97 6.50 -5.17
N GLN A 227 -8.14 7.49 -4.85
CA GLN A 227 -6.78 7.61 -5.38
C GLN A 227 -5.78 7.85 -4.26
N PHE A 228 -4.72 7.04 -4.25
CA PHE A 228 -3.70 7.05 -3.21
C PHE A 228 -2.32 7.46 -3.77
N PRO A 229 -1.43 8.01 -2.95
CA PRO A 229 -0.08 8.43 -3.36
C PRO A 229 0.88 7.22 -3.51
N LEU A 230 0.55 6.26 -4.38
CA LEU A 230 1.27 4.98 -4.51
C LEU A 230 2.71 5.11 -5.03
N ARG A 231 3.03 6.20 -5.77
CA ARG A 231 4.37 6.42 -6.34
C ARG A 231 5.49 6.46 -5.30
N SER A 232 5.19 6.87 -4.08
CA SER A 232 6.17 6.89 -3.00
C SER A 232 6.62 5.49 -2.56
N LEU A 233 5.79 4.46 -2.77
CA LEU A 233 6.13 3.06 -2.48
C LEU A 233 7.06 2.43 -3.53
N GLU A 234 7.11 2.95 -4.75
CA GLU A 234 7.90 2.37 -5.85
C GLU A 234 9.42 2.33 -5.57
N ALA A 235 9.94 3.31 -4.83
CA ALA A 235 11.35 3.33 -4.46
C ALA A 235 11.70 2.19 -3.50
N ASP A 236 10.84 1.93 -2.52
CA ASP A 236 11.00 0.84 -1.57
C ASP A 236 10.81 -0.52 -2.26
N MET A 237 9.85 -0.63 -3.17
CA MET A 237 9.66 -1.82 -4.00
C MET A 237 10.91 -2.17 -4.80
N ARG A 238 11.50 -1.18 -5.51
CA ARG A 238 12.74 -1.40 -6.28
C ARG A 238 13.89 -1.85 -5.40
N ARG A 239 14.07 -1.23 -4.22
CA ARG A 239 15.11 -1.58 -3.26
C ARG A 239 14.95 -3.03 -2.78
N VAL A 240 13.73 -3.43 -2.39
CA VAL A 240 13.45 -4.81 -1.93
C VAL A 240 13.61 -5.81 -3.07
N SER A 241 13.15 -5.50 -4.29
CA SER A 241 13.34 -6.35 -5.46
C SER A 241 14.81 -6.60 -5.75
N GLN A 242 15.65 -5.56 -5.67
CA GLN A 242 17.09 -5.70 -5.88
C GLN A 242 17.73 -6.58 -4.81
N GLN A 243 17.40 -6.36 -3.53
CA GLN A 243 17.90 -7.19 -2.44
C GLN A 243 17.54 -8.67 -2.60
N LEU A 244 16.28 -8.96 -2.98
CA LEU A 244 15.83 -10.33 -3.21
C LEU A 244 16.52 -10.96 -4.42
N ALA A 245 16.71 -10.21 -5.51
CA ALA A 245 17.43 -10.68 -6.69
C ALA A 245 18.90 -11.01 -6.38
N GLU A 246 19.60 -10.17 -5.60
CA GLU A 246 20.96 -10.41 -5.14
C GLU A 246 21.05 -11.66 -4.25
N GLN A 247 20.13 -11.83 -3.30
CA GLN A 247 20.09 -13.01 -2.42
C GLN A 247 19.82 -14.29 -3.20
N THR A 248 18.91 -14.26 -4.18
CA THR A 248 18.61 -15.40 -5.04
C THR A 248 19.82 -15.76 -5.89
N HIS A 249 20.48 -14.76 -6.51
CA HIS A 249 21.64 -15.01 -7.38
C HIS A 249 22.85 -15.58 -6.62
N ASN A 250 23.01 -15.25 -5.35
CA ASN A 250 24.15 -15.67 -4.54
C ASN A 250 24.01 -17.08 -3.94
N SER A 251 22.90 -17.79 -4.19
CA SER A 251 22.66 -19.14 -3.64
C SER A 251 21.93 -20.02 -4.65
N ASP A 252 22.59 -21.08 -5.09
CA ASP A 252 22.01 -22.09 -5.98
C ASP A 252 20.78 -22.77 -5.34
N GLU A 253 20.80 -22.99 -4.02
CA GLU A 253 19.69 -23.59 -3.28
C GLU A 253 18.44 -22.68 -3.31
N ILE A 254 18.62 -21.39 -3.05
CA ILE A 254 17.52 -20.41 -3.11
C ILE A 254 16.99 -20.30 -4.54
N THR A 255 17.90 -20.27 -5.54
CA THR A 255 17.51 -20.21 -6.95
C THR A 255 16.62 -21.41 -7.33
N HIS A 256 16.97 -22.62 -6.92
CA HIS A 256 16.13 -23.80 -7.19
C HIS A 256 14.76 -23.74 -6.50
N VAL A 257 14.70 -23.23 -5.26
CA VAL A 257 13.42 -23.07 -4.56
C VAL A 257 12.54 -22.04 -5.29
N VAL A 258 13.11 -20.89 -5.68
CA VAL A 258 12.36 -19.86 -6.41
C VAL A 258 11.86 -20.40 -7.75
N GLN A 259 12.68 -21.12 -8.51
CA GLN A 259 12.27 -21.77 -9.77
C GLN A 259 11.11 -22.75 -9.59
N ALA A 260 11.15 -23.58 -8.55
CA ALA A 260 10.05 -24.49 -8.25
C ALA A 260 8.74 -23.76 -7.91
N LEU A 261 8.84 -22.62 -7.20
CA LEU A 261 7.70 -21.76 -6.90
C LEU A 261 7.16 -21.06 -8.17
N GLU A 262 8.06 -20.64 -9.08
CA GLU A 262 7.67 -20.06 -10.37
C GLU A 262 6.88 -21.05 -11.22
N GLU A 263 7.38 -22.29 -11.36
CA GLU A 263 6.69 -23.35 -12.10
C GLU A 263 5.31 -23.68 -11.49
N HIS A 264 5.22 -23.65 -10.16
CA HIS A 264 3.94 -23.86 -9.47
C HIS A 264 2.97 -22.73 -9.73
N TYR A 265 3.43 -21.48 -9.57
CA TYR A 265 2.65 -20.26 -9.81
C TYR A 265 2.14 -20.21 -11.27
N ASP A 266 3.04 -20.39 -12.24
CA ASP A 266 2.71 -20.30 -13.66
C ASP A 266 1.63 -21.35 -14.05
N ARG A 267 1.72 -22.56 -13.48
CA ARG A 267 0.71 -23.62 -13.67
C ARG A 267 -0.63 -23.27 -13.02
N GLU A 268 -0.62 -22.78 -11.77
CA GLU A 268 -1.83 -22.39 -11.06
C GLU A 268 -2.55 -21.24 -11.78
N MET A 269 -1.80 -20.23 -12.25
CA MET A 269 -2.35 -19.11 -12.99
C MET A 269 -2.92 -19.53 -14.35
N GLN A 270 -2.27 -20.47 -15.04
CA GLN A 270 -2.79 -21.02 -16.30
C GLN A 270 -4.10 -21.79 -16.06
N GLU A 271 -4.15 -22.67 -15.04
CA GLU A 271 -5.36 -23.40 -14.66
C GLU A 271 -6.50 -22.48 -14.24
N TYR A 272 -6.18 -21.40 -13.54
CA TYR A 272 -7.16 -20.39 -13.15
C TYR A 272 -7.71 -19.66 -14.38
N ARG A 273 -6.86 -19.24 -15.32
CA ARG A 273 -7.25 -18.58 -16.57
C ARG A 273 -8.16 -19.49 -17.42
N ASP A 274 -7.84 -20.79 -17.50
CA ASP A 274 -8.65 -21.75 -18.26
C ASP A 274 -10.07 -21.90 -17.67
N ARG A 275 -10.20 -21.83 -16.35
CA ARG A 275 -11.50 -21.89 -15.64
C ARG A 275 -12.25 -20.55 -15.63
N HIS A 276 -11.51 -19.44 -15.66
CA HIS A 276 -12.03 -18.06 -15.57
C HIS A 276 -11.51 -17.19 -16.74
N PRO A 277 -11.97 -17.42 -18.00
CA PRO A 277 -11.41 -16.72 -19.17
C PRO A 277 -11.59 -15.21 -19.19
N GLN A 278 -12.49 -14.68 -18.34
CA GLN A 278 -12.78 -13.24 -18.22
C GLN A 278 -12.17 -12.60 -16.98
N ALA A 279 -11.52 -13.38 -16.13
CA ALA A 279 -10.87 -12.83 -14.93
C ALA A 279 -9.59 -12.09 -15.32
N MET A 280 -9.36 -10.95 -14.68
CA MET A 280 -8.11 -10.23 -14.81
C MET A 280 -7.01 -11.01 -14.09
N MET A 281 -5.91 -11.28 -14.79
CA MET A 281 -4.79 -11.99 -14.20
C MET A 281 -3.87 -11.02 -13.45
N PRO A 282 -3.18 -11.51 -12.41
CA PRO A 282 -2.21 -10.68 -11.68
C PRO A 282 -1.17 -10.09 -12.65
N GLY A 283 -0.93 -8.77 -12.56
CA GLY A 283 -0.01 -8.05 -13.44
C GLY A 283 -0.60 -7.65 -14.80
N GLU A 284 -1.82 -8.03 -15.14
CA GLU A 284 -2.54 -7.47 -16.29
C GLU A 284 -3.11 -6.11 -15.88
N ALA A 285 -2.69 -5.06 -16.57
CA ALA A 285 -3.34 -3.75 -16.42
C ALA A 285 -4.73 -3.79 -17.05
N GLN A 286 -5.73 -3.21 -16.42
CA GLN A 286 -6.98 -2.91 -17.12
C GLN A 286 -6.63 -2.06 -18.34
N MET A 287 -6.92 -2.56 -19.55
CA MET A 287 -6.87 -1.69 -20.72
C MET A 287 -7.96 -0.64 -20.54
N PRO A 288 -7.60 0.65 -20.55
CA PRO A 288 -8.61 1.70 -20.47
C PRO A 288 -9.68 1.48 -21.53
N SER A 289 -10.92 1.61 -21.16
CA SER A 289 -12.03 1.55 -22.12
C SER A 289 -11.86 2.63 -23.18
N GLY A 290 -12.45 2.46 -24.37
CA GLY A 290 -12.41 3.49 -25.39
C GLY A 290 -12.94 4.85 -24.92
N GLU A 291 -13.86 4.84 -23.94
CA GLU A 291 -14.40 6.05 -23.30
C GLU A 291 -13.37 6.71 -22.37
N GLU A 292 -12.66 5.93 -21.55
CA GLU A 292 -11.59 6.44 -20.67
C GLU A 292 -10.38 6.98 -21.46
N ILE A 293 -10.04 6.32 -22.59
CA ILE A 293 -9.01 6.82 -23.51
C ILE A 293 -9.46 8.14 -24.15
N SER A 294 -10.74 8.25 -24.54
CA SER A 294 -11.31 9.47 -25.11
C SER A 294 -11.33 10.61 -24.10
N GLU A 295 -11.76 10.34 -22.87
CA GLU A 295 -11.79 11.33 -21.79
C GLU A 295 -10.36 11.78 -21.38
N ALA A 296 -9.41 10.86 -21.28
CA ALA A 296 -8.01 11.19 -21.03
C ALA A 296 -7.40 12.04 -22.14
N PHE A 297 -7.78 11.77 -23.39
CA PHE A 297 -7.35 12.54 -24.57
C PHE A 297 -7.99 13.94 -24.62
N GLU A 298 -9.28 14.06 -24.30
CA GLU A 298 -9.97 15.36 -24.20
C GLU A 298 -9.39 16.22 -23.06
N ASN A 299 -9.12 15.62 -21.90
CA ASN A 299 -8.47 16.30 -20.78
C ASN A 299 -7.05 16.76 -21.12
N TYR A 300 -6.29 15.96 -21.88
CA TYR A 300 -4.97 16.33 -22.39
C TYR A 300 -5.03 17.49 -23.37
N LEU A 301 -5.97 17.46 -24.32
CA LEU A 301 -6.17 18.56 -25.28
C LEU A 301 -6.59 19.86 -24.58
N THR A 302 -7.48 19.78 -23.61
CA THR A 302 -7.91 20.93 -22.80
C THR A 302 -6.75 21.55 -22.03
N ALA A 303 -5.88 20.70 -21.46
CA ALA A 303 -4.69 21.15 -20.74
C ALA A 303 -3.65 21.85 -21.65
N ILE A 304 -3.52 21.40 -22.91
CA ILE A 304 -2.69 22.05 -23.93
C ILE A 304 -3.29 23.40 -24.33
N GLU A 305 -4.60 23.46 -24.61
CA GLU A 305 -5.28 24.72 -24.98
C GLU A 305 -5.21 25.78 -23.86
N ASP A 306 -5.29 25.36 -22.60
CA ASP A 306 -5.15 26.24 -21.45
C ASP A 306 -3.69 26.71 -21.26
N ARG A 307 -2.72 25.88 -21.60
CA ARG A 307 -1.29 26.21 -21.58
C ARG A 307 -0.95 27.22 -22.67
N ASP A 308 -1.41 27.00 -23.90
CA ASP A 308 -1.24 27.92 -25.04
C ASP A 308 -1.94 29.27 -24.78
N ARG A 309 -3.13 29.25 -24.15
CA ARG A 309 -3.87 30.46 -23.78
C ARG A 309 -3.20 31.25 -22.66
N ASN A 310 -2.49 30.59 -21.73
CA ASN A 310 -1.69 31.22 -20.69
C ASN A 310 -0.34 31.76 -21.22
N GLU A 311 0.30 31.05 -22.15
CA GLU A 311 1.54 31.51 -22.80
C GLU A 311 1.29 32.73 -23.68
N GLN A 312 0.17 32.82 -24.39
CA GLN A 312 -0.23 34.02 -25.15
C GLN A 312 -0.58 35.22 -24.27
N ARG A 313 -0.88 35.03 -22.99
CA ARG A 313 -1.13 36.12 -22.02
C ARG A 313 0.12 36.66 -21.33
N SER A 314 1.26 35.96 -21.42
CA SER A 314 2.47 36.22 -20.62
C SER A 314 3.65 36.82 -21.38
N LEU A 315 3.50 37.15 -22.67
CA LEU A 315 4.60 37.72 -23.44
C LEU A 315 4.50 39.26 -23.52
N PRO A 316 5.36 39.99 -22.79
CA PRO A 316 5.72 41.33 -23.24
C PRO A 316 6.73 41.18 -24.39
N HIS A 317 6.34 41.61 -25.59
CA HIS A 317 7.23 41.76 -26.70
C HIS A 317 8.38 42.71 -26.33
N SER A 318 9.61 42.18 -26.26
CA SER A 318 10.83 42.98 -26.41
C SER A 318 11.85 42.20 -27.21
N GLU A 319 12.26 42.79 -28.32
CA GLU A 319 13.29 42.29 -29.26
C GLU A 319 14.67 42.05 -28.58
N GLU A 320 14.88 42.54 -27.36
CA GLU A 320 16.11 42.33 -26.58
C GLU A 320 16.21 40.94 -25.96
N THR A 321 15.10 40.23 -25.74
CA THR A 321 15.12 38.88 -25.12
C THR A 321 15.45 37.82 -26.17
N ASP A 322 15.10 38.03 -27.42
CA ASP A 322 15.38 37.12 -28.55
C ASP A 322 16.84 37.10 -28.94
N GLN A 323 17.55 38.21 -28.75
CA GLN A 323 18.97 38.31 -29.04
C GLN A 323 19.84 37.58 -27.99
N ARG A 324 19.45 37.61 -26.71
CA ARG A 324 20.16 36.91 -25.61
C ARG A 324 20.00 35.40 -25.65
N LEU A 325 18.87 34.89 -26.16
CA LEU A 325 18.65 33.45 -26.34
C LEU A 325 19.47 32.88 -27.51
N ARG A 326 19.67 33.66 -28.57
CA ARG A 326 20.50 33.25 -29.74
C ARG A 326 22.01 33.21 -29.41
N ASP A 327 22.47 34.02 -28.48
CA ASP A 327 23.88 34.06 -28.06
C ASP A 327 24.25 32.95 -27.04
N HIS A 328 23.26 32.27 -26.47
CA HIS A 328 23.50 31.24 -25.43
C HIS A 328 23.42 29.79 -25.94
N PHE A 329 22.84 29.54 -27.13
CA PHE A 329 22.75 28.21 -27.72
C PHE A 329 23.50 28.18 -29.07
N PHE A 330 24.81 28.13 -29.02
CA PHE A 330 25.62 27.83 -30.21
C PHE A 330 25.77 26.31 -30.35
N ILE A 331 24.97 25.68 -31.22
CA ILE A 331 25.19 24.30 -31.64
C ILE A 331 26.15 24.36 -32.85
N ASP A 332 27.39 23.90 -32.65
CA ASP A 332 28.35 23.72 -33.74
C ASP A 332 27.89 22.53 -34.61
N PRO A 333 27.47 22.76 -35.86
CA PRO A 333 27.04 21.68 -36.76
C PRO A 333 28.18 20.78 -37.23
N ASN A 334 29.47 21.06 -36.86
CA ASN A 334 30.65 20.30 -37.23
C ASN A 334 31.32 19.60 -36.05
N ALA A 335 30.68 19.52 -34.88
CA ALA A 335 31.28 18.77 -33.77
C ALA A 335 31.27 17.27 -34.08
N PRO A 336 32.42 16.55 -33.98
CA PRO A 336 32.48 15.12 -34.26
C PRO A 336 31.65 14.32 -33.21
N GLU A 337 30.88 13.37 -33.70
CA GLU A 337 30.18 12.37 -32.87
C GLU A 337 31.22 11.63 -31.99
N ARG A 338 31.09 11.70 -30.68
CA ARG A 338 31.83 10.84 -29.75
C ARG A 338 31.24 9.45 -29.79
N SER A 339 31.97 8.50 -30.36
CA SER A 339 31.71 7.08 -30.27
C SER A 339 31.81 6.59 -28.82
N LEU A 340 30.81 5.85 -28.38
CA LEU A 340 30.78 5.12 -27.10
C LEU A 340 31.55 3.79 -27.23
N ASP A 341 32.86 3.83 -27.52
CA ASP A 341 33.74 2.68 -27.41
C ASP A 341 35.16 3.23 -27.16
N ASP A 342 35.54 3.25 -25.89
CA ASP A 342 36.96 3.18 -25.44
C ASP A 342 36.98 3.41 -23.91
N ASP A 343 36.78 2.34 -23.15
CA ASP A 343 37.28 2.24 -21.78
C ASP A 343 37.82 0.82 -21.54
N GLN A 344 39.00 0.56 -22.12
CA GLN A 344 39.87 -0.56 -21.75
C GLN A 344 41.28 -0.02 -21.48
N GLY A 345 41.68 -0.16 -20.20
CA GLY A 345 43.06 -0.41 -19.84
C GLY A 345 43.88 0.81 -19.49
N ASP A 346 44.21 0.92 -18.23
CA ASP A 346 45.65 0.86 -17.91
C ASP A 346 45.88 0.59 -16.41
N SER A 347 46.57 -0.50 -16.18
CA SER A 347 47.16 -0.92 -14.91
C SER A 347 48.58 -0.36 -14.80
N ALA A 348 48.90 0.37 -13.73
CA ALA A 348 50.24 0.54 -13.17
C ALA A 348 50.02 0.87 -11.67
N GLY A 349 50.41 0.12 -10.70
CA GLY A 349 51.69 -0.35 -10.26
C GLY A 349 52.54 0.75 -9.61
N ASP A 350 52.55 0.79 -8.25
CA ASP A 350 53.70 1.26 -7.42
C ASP A 350 53.30 0.98 -5.95
N ASP A 351 53.88 0.00 -5.41
CA ASP A 351 54.97 -0.27 -4.48
C ASP A 351 55.35 0.91 -3.59
N TYR A 352 55.21 0.75 -2.25
CA TYR A 352 56.19 1.21 -1.24
C TYR A 352 55.79 0.78 0.19
N THR A 353 56.46 -0.25 0.67
CA THR A 353 57.31 -0.39 1.87
C THR A 353 56.80 0.08 3.25
N ASP A 354 56.85 -0.91 4.14
CA ASP A 354 57.43 -0.96 5.48
C ASP A 354 57.32 0.22 6.46
N GLY A 355 56.85 -0.10 7.65
CA GLY A 355 56.96 0.71 8.84
C GLY A 355 56.50 0.00 10.11
N ASN A 356 57.38 -0.83 10.66
CA ASN A 356 57.39 -1.38 12.01
C ASN A 356 57.06 -0.35 13.09
N GLY A 357 56.35 -0.79 14.15
CA GLY A 357 56.24 -0.05 15.40
C GLY A 357 55.49 -0.84 16.49
N ASP A 358 56.30 -1.58 17.25
CA ASP A 358 55.98 -2.22 18.53
C ASP A 358 55.32 -1.29 19.54
N GLY A 359 54.54 -1.86 20.44
CA GLY A 359 54.25 -1.21 21.73
C GLY A 359 53.06 -1.71 22.53
N ASP A 360 53.31 -2.76 23.27
CA ASP A 360 52.87 -3.02 24.66
C ASP A 360 51.42 -2.88 25.10
N ASP A 361 50.84 -4.01 25.52
CA ASP A 361 49.97 -4.33 26.63
C ASP A 361 50.52 -3.75 28.00
N PRO A 362 49.85 -3.67 29.13
CA PRO A 362 48.56 -4.25 29.57
C PRO A 362 47.78 -3.37 30.60
N ARG A 363 46.48 -3.58 30.69
CA ARG A 363 45.75 -3.93 31.93
C ARG A 363 44.26 -3.92 31.75
#